data_7cb6018ed1e46c3dac9dc051c6754ddf
#
_entry.id   7cb6018ed1e46c3dac9dc051c6754ddf
#
_cell.length_a   1.000
_cell.length_b   1.000
_cell.length_c   1.000
_cell.angle_alpha   90.00
_cell.angle_beta   90.00
_cell.angle_gamma   90.00
#
_symmetry.space_group_name_H-M   'P 1'
#
loop_
_entity.id
_entity.type
_entity.pdbx_description
1 polymer ?
#
loop_
_entity_poly.entity_id
_entity_poly.type
_entity_poly.pdbx_seq_one_letter_code
_entity_poly.pdbx_strand_id
1 'polypeptide(L)'
;LPVDFDLKLRELNMGGIGSGRGYRSRNQITIEETKRIDIRYLKKRGFLRPGISGSLTWNVGGEPSGDIRFSTEEHHINLNYRVRAYGDDWEPITQTIHLERTPCNFGGCRTWLRCPRCNTRVGILCCNGKLFLCRHCYKIPYGSQMETKVDRMIRAKQKLESRIFAPDTCSKTKGMHQATFERLYDQWVTLEIQIDEAIFFRFMY
;
A
#
# COMPACT_ATOMS: atom_id res chain seq x y z
N LEU A 1 17.97 2.94 -17.73
CA LEU A 1 18.38 1.63 -17.20
C LEU A 1 17.28 1.13 -16.31
N PRO A 2 16.70 -0.07 -16.51
CA PRO A 2 15.69 -0.62 -15.64
C PRO A 2 16.32 -0.95 -14.29
N VAL A 3 15.78 -0.37 -13.23
CA VAL A 3 16.27 -0.57 -11.86
C VAL A 3 15.71 -1.91 -11.37
N ASP A 4 16.58 -2.86 -11.09
CA ASP A 4 16.22 -4.17 -10.56
C ASP A 4 15.41 -4.04 -9.28
N PHE A 5 14.23 -4.64 -9.29
CA PHE A 5 13.27 -4.62 -8.19
C PHE A 5 13.83 -5.22 -6.88
N ASP A 6 14.75 -6.17 -6.99
CA ASP A 6 15.37 -6.84 -5.84
C ASP A 6 16.48 -6.03 -5.13
N LEU A 7 17.18 -5.16 -5.85
CA LEU A 7 18.28 -4.38 -5.28
C LEU A 7 17.79 -3.25 -4.35
N LYS A 8 16.71 -2.56 -4.71
CA LYS A 8 16.21 -1.43 -3.92
C LYS A 8 15.54 -1.83 -2.61
N LEU A 9 15.01 -3.07 -2.53
CA LEU A 9 14.44 -3.62 -1.29
C LEU A 9 15.52 -4.17 -0.34
N ARG A 10 16.71 -4.52 -0.85
CA ARG A 10 17.83 -5.00 -0.02
C ARG A 10 18.74 -3.89 0.48
N GLU A 11 18.91 -2.81 -0.27
CA GLU A 11 19.73 -1.67 0.15
C GLU A 11 19.14 -0.87 1.31
N LEU A 12 17.82 -0.93 1.55
CA LEU A 12 17.17 -0.34 2.73
C LEU A 12 17.41 -1.13 4.03
N ASN A 13 18.12 -2.25 3.95
CA ASN A 13 18.43 -3.14 5.09
C ASN A 13 19.87 -3.06 5.59
N MET A 14 20.64 -2.08 5.18
CA MET A 14 22.00 -1.90 5.67
C MET A 14 22.02 -1.09 6.97
N GLY A 15 22.17 -1.81 8.05
CA GLY A 15 22.81 -1.28 9.22
C GLY A 15 22.00 -1.01 10.46
N GLY A 16 22.06 -1.99 11.31
CA GLY A 16 22.42 -1.92 12.71
C GLY A 16 21.62 -0.97 13.61
N ILE A 17 21.08 -1.49 14.58
CA ILE A 17 20.79 -1.19 15.97
C ILE A 17 19.53 -2.00 16.31
N GLY A 18 19.72 -3.15 16.98
CA GLY A 18 18.58 -3.89 17.52
C GLY A 18 18.78 -5.41 17.64
N SER A 19 19.84 -5.85 18.29
CA SER A 19 19.98 -7.23 18.78
C SER A 19 19.18 -7.44 20.08
N GLY A 20 17.96 -6.91 20.18
CA GLY A 20 17.07 -7.11 21.32
C GLY A 20 15.85 -7.96 20.94
N ARG A 21 15.55 -8.96 21.76
CA ARG A 21 14.42 -9.91 21.69
C ARG A 21 13.01 -9.24 21.69
N GLY A 22 12.76 -8.26 20.87
CA GLY A 22 11.46 -7.58 20.78
C GLY A 22 11.19 -6.98 19.42
N TYR A 23 12.18 -6.95 18.55
CA TYR A 23 12.07 -6.44 17.21
C TYR A 23 11.65 -7.57 16.28
N ARG A 24 10.36 -7.79 16.14
CA ARG A 24 9.86 -8.52 14.98
C ARG A 24 10.31 -7.76 13.75
N SER A 25 11.23 -8.39 13.05
CA SER A 25 11.95 -7.90 11.89
C SER A 25 11.10 -7.00 11.02
N ARG A 26 11.49 -5.73 10.83
CA ARG A 26 11.00 -4.84 9.76
C ARG A 26 11.33 -5.36 8.35
N ASN A 27 11.87 -6.56 8.24
CA ASN A 27 12.28 -7.19 6.98
C ASN A 27 11.13 -7.87 6.24
N GLN A 28 9.89 -7.79 6.74
CA GLN A 28 8.75 -8.34 6.01
C GLN A 28 8.12 -7.25 5.17
N ILE A 29 8.13 -7.45 3.85
CA ILE A 29 7.46 -6.57 2.89
C ILE A 29 5.99 -6.47 3.25
N THR A 30 5.45 -5.25 3.25
CA THR A 30 4.03 -4.98 3.46
C THR A 30 3.28 -4.85 2.14
N ILE A 31 1.95 -4.99 2.18
CA ILE A 31 1.15 -4.88 0.96
C ILE A 31 1.28 -3.50 0.30
N GLU A 32 1.53 -2.47 1.08
CA GLU A 32 1.71 -1.09 0.63
C GLU A 32 2.98 -0.91 -0.20
N GLU A 33 4.00 -1.72 0.05
CA GLU A 33 5.30 -1.69 -0.64
C GLU A 33 5.30 -2.52 -1.94
N THR A 34 4.25 -3.33 -2.16
CA THR A 34 4.15 -4.15 -3.37
C THR A 34 3.47 -3.43 -4.53
N LYS A 35 3.73 -3.86 -5.76
CA LYS A 35 2.89 -3.48 -6.91
C LYS A 35 1.52 -4.09 -6.74
N ARG A 36 0.47 -3.26 -6.81
CA ARG A 36 -0.91 -3.68 -6.49
C ARG A 36 -1.85 -3.42 -7.64
N ILE A 37 -2.80 -4.34 -7.82
CA ILE A 37 -3.99 -4.14 -8.64
C ILE A 37 -5.18 -3.98 -7.68
N ASP A 38 -5.72 -2.76 -7.59
CA ASP A 38 -6.89 -2.44 -6.76
C ASP A 38 -8.12 -2.31 -7.64
N ILE A 39 -9.13 -3.15 -7.40
CA ILE A 39 -10.39 -3.16 -8.13
C ILE A 39 -11.13 -1.81 -8.06
N ARG A 40 -10.98 -1.08 -6.96
CA ARG A 40 -11.59 0.24 -6.77
C ARG A 40 -10.98 1.28 -7.71
N TYR A 41 -9.66 1.22 -7.88
CA TYR A 41 -8.94 2.07 -8.83
C TYR A 41 -9.38 1.75 -10.26
N LEU A 42 -9.41 0.47 -10.65
CA LEU A 42 -9.85 0.04 -11.98
C LEU A 42 -11.28 0.48 -12.25
N LYS A 43 -12.19 0.34 -11.27
CA LYS A 43 -13.59 0.80 -11.37
C LYS A 43 -13.68 2.32 -11.55
N LYS A 44 -12.95 3.09 -10.74
CA LYS A 44 -12.92 4.56 -10.81
C LYS A 44 -12.44 5.07 -12.17
N ARG A 45 -11.49 4.37 -12.79
CA ARG A 45 -10.95 4.70 -14.12
C ARG A 45 -11.80 4.16 -15.29
N GLY A 46 -12.85 3.40 -15.00
CA GLY A 46 -13.68 2.78 -16.05
C GLY A 46 -13.03 1.59 -16.75
N PHE A 47 -11.92 1.06 -16.21
CA PHE A 47 -11.14 -0.04 -16.80
C PHE A 47 -11.79 -1.41 -16.69
N LEU A 48 -12.93 -1.53 -16.00
CA LEU A 48 -13.68 -2.78 -15.85
C LEU A 48 -14.76 -2.98 -16.91
N ARG A 49 -14.82 -2.14 -17.95
CA ARG A 49 -15.75 -2.30 -19.06
C ARG A 49 -15.16 -3.30 -20.07
N PRO A 50 -15.95 -4.25 -20.56
CA PRO A 50 -15.50 -5.17 -21.62
C PRO A 50 -14.98 -4.42 -22.85
N GLY A 51 -13.91 -4.93 -23.45
CA GLY A 51 -13.25 -4.34 -24.61
C GLY A 51 -12.25 -3.22 -24.31
N ILE A 52 -12.12 -2.80 -23.05
CA ILE A 52 -11.10 -1.80 -22.65
C ILE A 52 -9.73 -2.46 -22.49
N SER A 53 -8.73 -1.83 -23.08
CA SER A 53 -7.32 -2.17 -22.88
C SER A 53 -6.52 -0.92 -22.50
N GLY A 54 -5.40 -1.12 -21.82
CA GLY A 54 -4.56 -0.03 -21.37
C GLY A 54 -3.31 -0.51 -20.63
N SER A 55 -2.67 0.42 -19.93
CA SER A 55 -1.50 0.11 -19.09
C SER A 55 -1.69 0.64 -17.67
N LEU A 56 -1.08 -0.07 -16.72
CA LEU A 56 -0.92 0.36 -15.33
C LEU A 56 0.55 0.54 -15.06
N THR A 57 0.93 1.69 -14.51
CA THR A 57 2.31 2.02 -14.17
C THR A 57 2.40 2.30 -12.68
N TRP A 58 3.45 1.81 -12.03
CA TRP A 58 3.79 2.10 -10.65
C TRP A 58 5.03 2.97 -10.60
N ASN A 59 5.00 3.97 -9.72
CA ASN A 59 6.12 4.85 -9.47
C ASN A 59 6.61 4.66 -8.03
N VAL A 60 7.92 4.74 -7.85
CA VAL A 60 8.59 4.76 -6.55
C VAL A 60 9.48 5.98 -6.51
N GLY A 61 9.27 6.86 -5.53
CA GLY A 61 10.02 8.12 -5.44
C GLY A 61 9.86 9.05 -6.65
N GLY A 62 8.71 8.96 -7.36
CA GLY A 62 8.46 9.72 -8.58
C GLY A 62 8.93 9.06 -9.87
N GLU A 63 9.77 8.02 -9.78
CA GLU A 63 10.29 7.31 -10.94
C GLU A 63 9.48 6.05 -11.28
N PRO A 64 9.30 5.73 -12.58
CA PRO A 64 8.62 4.51 -12.99
C PRO A 64 9.35 3.26 -12.49
N SER A 65 8.64 2.40 -11.74
CA SER A 65 9.19 1.16 -11.19
C SER A 65 8.69 -0.09 -11.88
N GLY A 66 7.79 0.07 -12.85
CA GLY A 66 7.27 -1.01 -13.68
C GLY A 66 5.90 -0.69 -14.25
N ASP A 67 5.58 -1.38 -15.34
CA ASP A 67 4.30 -1.27 -16.03
C ASP A 67 3.77 -2.65 -16.40
N ILE A 68 2.48 -2.74 -16.60
CA ILE A 68 1.79 -3.88 -17.18
C ILE A 68 0.76 -3.41 -18.20
N ARG A 69 0.52 -4.20 -19.23
CA ARG A 69 -0.62 -4.03 -20.10
C ARG A 69 -1.77 -4.89 -19.62
N PHE A 70 -2.99 -4.40 -19.79
CA PHE A 70 -4.18 -5.18 -19.48
C PHE A 70 -5.22 -5.07 -20.60
N SER A 71 -6.05 -6.11 -20.72
CA SER A 71 -7.27 -6.10 -21.48
C SER A 71 -8.40 -6.68 -20.63
N THR A 72 -9.54 -6.00 -20.61
CA THR A 72 -10.71 -6.40 -19.81
C THR A 72 -11.77 -7.01 -20.71
N GLU A 73 -12.21 -8.18 -20.32
CA GLU A 73 -13.35 -8.88 -20.89
C GLU A 73 -14.51 -8.92 -19.90
N GLU A 74 -15.61 -9.56 -20.25
CA GLU A 74 -16.83 -9.52 -19.44
C GLU A 74 -16.63 -10.10 -18.04
N HIS A 75 -15.85 -11.18 -17.93
CA HIS A 75 -15.65 -11.94 -16.69
C HIS A 75 -14.22 -12.04 -16.23
N HIS A 76 -13.29 -11.42 -16.93
CA HIS A 76 -11.86 -11.47 -16.55
C HIS A 76 -11.05 -10.28 -17.08
N ILE A 77 -9.88 -10.11 -16.50
CA ILE A 77 -8.84 -9.19 -16.97
C ILE A 77 -7.61 -10.01 -17.31
N ASN A 78 -7.09 -9.84 -18.50
CA ASN A 78 -5.81 -10.40 -18.92
C ASN A 78 -4.71 -9.38 -18.67
N LEU A 79 -3.67 -9.80 -17.99
CA LEU A 79 -2.47 -9.02 -17.71
C LEU A 79 -1.32 -9.54 -18.53
N ASN A 80 -0.62 -8.65 -19.23
CA ASN A 80 0.57 -8.97 -20.00
C ASN A 80 1.72 -8.07 -19.51
N TYR A 81 2.78 -8.70 -19.00
CA TYR A 81 3.93 -8.00 -18.45
C TYR A 81 5.19 -8.85 -18.55
N ARG A 82 6.32 -8.29 -18.21
CA ARG A 82 7.59 -8.98 -18.16
C ARG A 82 8.17 -8.88 -16.77
N VAL A 83 8.75 -9.96 -16.30
CA VAL A 83 9.48 -10.02 -15.04
C VAL A 83 10.92 -10.44 -15.30
N ARG A 84 11.82 -9.99 -14.43
CA ARG A 84 13.20 -10.41 -14.44
C ARG A 84 13.65 -10.68 -13.00
N ALA A 85 14.12 -11.87 -12.72
CA ALA A 85 14.86 -12.15 -11.51
C ALA A 85 16.30 -11.64 -11.66
N TYR A 86 16.98 -11.46 -10.52
CA TYR A 86 18.35 -10.95 -10.52
C TYR A 86 19.29 -11.85 -11.36
N GLY A 87 19.90 -11.28 -12.39
CA GLY A 87 20.84 -11.98 -13.27
C GLY A 87 20.20 -12.79 -14.42
N ASP A 88 18.87 -12.90 -14.46
CA ASP A 88 18.15 -13.64 -15.49
C ASP A 88 17.71 -12.76 -16.68
N ASP A 89 17.24 -13.41 -17.75
CA ASP A 89 16.59 -12.74 -18.86
C ASP A 89 15.14 -12.32 -18.52
N TRP A 90 14.59 -11.40 -19.31
CA TRP A 90 13.21 -10.97 -19.20
C TRP A 90 12.24 -12.09 -19.60
N GLU A 91 11.43 -12.56 -18.66
CA GLU A 91 10.39 -13.58 -18.87
C GLU A 91 9.04 -12.90 -19.13
N PRO A 92 8.38 -13.15 -20.27
CA PRO A 92 7.04 -12.66 -20.53
C PRO A 92 6.02 -13.46 -19.71
N ILE A 93 5.09 -12.76 -19.04
CA ILE A 93 4.02 -13.36 -18.26
C ILE A 93 2.68 -12.90 -18.83
N THR A 94 1.80 -13.86 -19.08
CA THR A 94 0.38 -13.63 -19.32
C THR A 94 -0.41 -14.22 -18.16
N GLN A 95 -1.23 -13.41 -17.49
CA GLN A 95 -2.00 -13.83 -16.33
C GLN A 95 -3.45 -13.41 -16.46
N THR A 96 -4.38 -14.35 -16.36
CA THR A 96 -5.82 -14.09 -16.35
C THR A 96 -6.34 -13.99 -14.91
N ILE A 97 -7.09 -12.94 -14.62
CA ILE A 97 -7.72 -12.70 -13.32
C ILE A 97 -9.24 -12.62 -13.51
N HIS A 98 -9.96 -13.55 -12.92
CA HIS A 98 -11.41 -13.58 -12.99
C HIS A 98 -12.03 -12.46 -12.15
N LEU A 99 -13.12 -11.88 -12.71
CA LEU A 99 -13.96 -10.88 -12.07
C LEU A 99 -15.24 -11.53 -11.56
N GLU A 100 -15.60 -11.24 -10.34
CA GLU A 100 -16.87 -11.65 -9.75
C GLU A 100 -17.68 -10.42 -9.37
N ARG A 101 -18.98 -10.45 -9.65
CA ARG A 101 -19.92 -9.40 -9.27
C ARG A 101 -20.88 -9.91 -8.20
N THR A 102 -21.03 -9.15 -7.14
CA THR A 102 -22.01 -9.43 -6.07
C THR A 102 -22.99 -8.27 -5.96
N PRO A 103 -24.30 -8.55 -5.79
CA PRO A 103 -25.28 -7.51 -5.56
C PRO A 103 -25.00 -6.77 -4.25
N CYS A 104 -25.36 -5.49 -4.19
CA CYS A 104 -25.31 -4.66 -2.98
C CYS A 104 -26.72 -4.45 -2.42
N ASN A 105 -26.85 -4.34 -1.09
CA ASN A 105 -28.14 -4.19 -0.39
C ASN A 105 -28.94 -2.95 -0.82
N PHE A 106 -28.24 -1.88 -1.24
CA PHE A 106 -28.87 -0.63 -1.70
C PHE A 106 -28.89 -0.50 -3.23
N GLY A 107 -28.81 -1.63 -3.94
CA GLY A 107 -28.77 -1.67 -5.40
C GLY A 107 -27.36 -1.60 -5.99
N GLY A 108 -27.26 -1.96 -7.27
CA GLY A 108 -26.00 -2.06 -7.98
C GLY A 108 -25.19 -3.29 -7.64
N CYS A 109 -23.96 -3.36 -8.19
CA CYS A 109 -23.06 -4.49 -8.03
C CYS A 109 -21.67 -4.04 -7.57
N ARG A 110 -21.07 -4.85 -6.69
CA ARG A 110 -19.68 -4.75 -6.32
C ARG A 110 -18.86 -5.77 -7.09
N THR A 111 -17.82 -5.32 -7.75
CA THR A 111 -16.90 -6.18 -8.48
C THR A 111 -15.72 -6.56 -7.58
N TRP A 112 -15.27 -7.80 -7.70
CA TRP A 112 -14.15 -8.38 -6.97
C TRP A 112 -13.18 -9.03 -7.94
N LEU A 113 -11.90 -9.10 -7.54
CA LEU A 113 -10.90 -9.93 -8.18
C LEU A 113 -10.92 -11.32 -7.53
N ARG A 114 -10.77 -12.37 -8.34
CA ARG A 114 -10.52 -13.73 -7.85
C ARG A 114 -9.03 -13.99 -7.84
N CYS A 115 -8.49 -14.42 -6.70
CA CYS A 115 -7.08 -14.78 -6.61
C CYS A 115 -6.79 -16.01 -7.49
N PRO A 116 -5.82 -15.95 -8.43
CA PRO A 116 -5.55 -17.08 -9.32
C PRO A 116 -5.06 -18.35 -8.61
N ARG A 117 -4.51 -18.23 -7.40
CA ARG A 117 -4.01 -19.38 -6.63
C ARG A 117 -5.07 -20.01 -5.73
N CYS A 118 -5.77 -19.22 -4.92
CA CYS A 118 -6.68 -19.72 -3.90
C CYS A 118 -8.15 -19.45 -4.21
N ASN A 119 -8.46 -18.82 -5.32
CA ASN A 119 -9.80 -18.45 -5.79
C ASN A 119 -10.64 -17.62 -4.80
N THR A 120 -10.02 -17.05 -3.76
CA THR A 120 -10.69 -16.16 -2.80
C THR A 120 -11.04 -14.82 -3.45
N ARG A 121 -12.21 -14.26 -3.13
CA ARG A 121 -12.61 -12.91 -3.51
C ARG A 121 -11.78 -11.87 -2.77
N VAL A 122 -11.16 -10.95 -3.51
CA VAL A 122 -10.33 -9.89 -2.93
C VAL A 122 -10.53 -8.56 -3.67
N GLY A 123 -10.31 -7.47 -2.97
CA GLY A 123 -10.30 -6.13 -3.57
C GLY A 123 -8.93 -5.74 -4.15
N ILE A 124 -7.88 -6.42 -3.69
CA ILE A 124 -6.49 -6.10 -4.07
C ILE A 124 -5.73 -7.40 -4.33
N LEU A 125 -5.02 -7.44 -5.44
CA LEU A 125 -3.96 -8.40 -5.71
C LEU A 125 -2.61 -7.68 -5.64
N CYS A 126 -1.60 -8.34 -5.10
CA CYS A 126 -0.25 -7.81 -4.97
C CYS A 126 0.76 -8.72 -5.69
N CYS A 127 1.83 -8.14 -6.18
CA CYS A 127 2.93 -8.84 -6.81
C CYS A 127 4.16 -8.80 -5.89
N ASN A 128 4.54 -9.97 -5.39
CA ASN A 128 5.78 -10.19 -4.63
C ASN A 128 6.49 -11.41 -5.22
N GLY A 129 6.93 -11.27 -6.45
CA GLY A 129 7.49 -12.32 -7.28
C GLY A 129 6.97 -12.20 -8.71
N LYS A 130 6.62 -13.33 -9.34
CA LYS A 130 6.21 -13.35 -10.75
C LYS A 130 4.73 -13.04 -11.00
N LEU A 131 3.83 -13.39 -10.09
CA LEU A 131 2.38 -13.34 -10.31
C LEU A 131 1.67 -12.36 -9.38
N PHE A 132 0.53 -11.83 -9.82
CA PHE A 132 -0.41 -11.10 -8.97
C PHE A 132 -1.30 -12.08 -8.20
N LEU A 133 -1.12 -12.15 -6.87
CA LEU A 133 -1.87 -13.02 -5.96
C LEU A 133 -2.42 -12.22 -4.78
N CYS A 134 -3.30 -12.83 -3.99
CA CYS A 134 -3.79 -12.19 -2.78
C CYS A 134 -2.72 -12.18 -1.66
N ARG A 135 -2.87 -11.26 -0.72
CA ARG A 135 -1.96 -11.12 0.42
C ARG A 135 -1.81 -12.41 1.26
N HIS A 136 -2.87 -13.23 1.32
CA HIS A 136 -2.83 -14.50 2.06
C HIS A 136 -1.94 -15.54 1.38
N CYS A 137 -1.96 -15.62 0.04
CA CYS A 137 -1.10 -16.49 -0.72
C CYS A 137 0.39 -16.12 -0.62
N TYR A 138 0.67 -14.83 -0.49
CA TYR A 138 2.02 -14.31 -0.26
C TYR A 138 2.40 -14.19 1.22
N LYS A 139 1.43 -14.36 2.14
CA LYS A 139 1.61 -14.16 3.59
C LYS A 139 2.11 -12.76 3.93
N ILE A 140 1.68 -11.76 3.16
CA ILE A 140 2.08 -10.36 3.32
C ILE A 140 1.11 -9.64 4.28
N PRO A 141 1.60 -8.99 5.35
CA PRO A 141 0.80 -8.18 6.25
C PRO A 141 0.48 -6.80 5.64
N TYR A 142 -0.49 -6.11 6.22
CA TYR A 142 -0.62 -4.66 6.04
C TYR A 142 0.45 -3.93 6.87
N GLY A 143 0.91 -2.77 6.41
CA GLY A 143 1.84 -1.93 7.15
C GLY A 143 1.36 -1.62 8.57
N SER A 144 0.04 -1.37 8.73
CA SER A 144 -0.57 -1.12 10.05
C SER A 144 -0.49 -2.31 11.03
N GLN A 145 -0.31 -3.53 10.54
CA GLN A 145 -0.10 -4.72 11.39
C GLN A 145 1.35 -4.83 11.90
N MET A 146 2.28 -4.14 11.22
CA MET A 146 3.70 -4.11 11.58
C MET A 146 4.05 -2.89 12.44
N GLU A 147 3.13 -1.93 12.58
CA GLU A 147 3.32 -0.73 13.38
C GLU A 147 3.49 -1.05 14.87
N THR A 148 4.51 -0.48 15.48
CA THR A 148 4.68 -0.42 16.92
C THR A 148 3.66 0.53 17.56
N LYS A 149 3.62 0.58 18.90
CA LYS A 149 2.79 1.58 19.61
C LYS A 149 3.20 3.00 19.22
N VAL A 150 4.51 3.26 19.12
CA VAL A 150 5.06 4.58 18.75
C VAL A 150 4.67 4.93 17.31
N ASP A 151 4.83 4.01 16.36
CA ASP A 151 4.45 4.24 14.96
C ASP A 151 2.96 4.61 14.82
N ARG A 152 2.08 3.96 15.60
CA ARG A 152 0.64 4.28 15.63
C ARG A 152 0.36 5.66 16.20
N MET A 153 1.12 6.09 17.22
CA MET A 153 1.01 7.43 17.79
C MET A 153 1.51 8.48 16.79
N ILE A 154 2.62 8.24 16.10
CA ILE A 154 3.13 9.12 15.04
C ILE A 154 2.11 9.27 13.92
N ARG A 155 1.50 8.17 13.46
CA ARG A 155 0.46 8.20 12.42
C ARG A 155 -0.79 8.96 12.88
N ALA A 156 -1.19 8.80 14.14
CA ALA A 156 -2.32 9.54 14.72
C ALA A 156 -2.02 11.05 14.78
N LYS A 157 -0.80 11.43 15.20
CA LYS A 157 -0.30 12.82 15.20
C LYS A 157 -0.34 13.43 13.81
N GLN A 158 0.24 12.75 12.80
CA GLN A 158 0.24 13.22 11.41
C GLN A 158 -1.17 13.41 10.85
N LYS A 159 -2.12 12.55 11.23
CA LYS A 159 -3.53 12.69 10.83
C LYS A 159 -4.19 13.92 11.48
N LEU A 160 -3.85 14.24 12.70
CA LEU A 160 -4.32 15.48 13.35
C LEU A 160 -3.68 16.70 12.69
N GLU A 161 -2.38 16.67 12.49
CA GLU A 161 -1.59 17.73 11.86
C GLU A 161 -2.16 18.13 10.50
N SER A 162 -2.38 17.17 9.60
CA SER A 162 -2.99 17.41 8.28
C SER A 162 -4.43 17.94 8.34
N ARG A 163 -5.10 17.81 9.49
CA ARG A 163 -6.46 18.29 9.70
C ARG A 163 -6.50 19.70 10.30
N ILE A 164 -5.59 19.99 11.24
CA ILE A 164 -5.60 21.25 12.00
C ILE A 164 -4.80 22.36 11.35
N PHE A 165 -3.72 22.01 10.62
CA PHE A 165 -2.88 23.00 9.95
C PHE A 165 -3.18 23.06 8.45
N ALA A 166 -3.10 24.26 7.90
CA ALA A 166 -3.17 24.47 6.46
C ALA A 166 -1.87 23.93 5.80
N PRO A 167 -1.94 23.43 4.56
CA PRO A 167 -0.76 22.98 3.83
C PRO A 167 0.34 24.04 3.85
N ASP A 168 1.58 23.58 4.05
CA ASP A 168 2.80 24.38 4.04
C ASP A 168 2.89 25.52 5.07
N THR A 169 1.96 25.55 6.05
CA THR A 169 1.96 26.54 7.12
C THR A 169 1.61 25.89 8.47
N CYS A 170 2.09 26.51 9.58
CA CYS A 170 1.66 26.12 10.91
C CYS A 170 0.37 26.85 11.36
N SER A 171 -0.34 27.46 10.43
CA SER A 171 -1.56 28.21 10.72
C SER A 171 -2.79 27.31 10.70
N LYS A 172 -3.80 27.66 11.50
CA LYS A 172 -5.08 26.96 11.56
C LYS A 172 -5.74 26.86 10.18
N THR A 173 -6.26 25.66 9.85
CA THR A 173 -7.03 25.44 8.63
C THR A 173 -8.20 26.42 8.52
N LYS A 174 -8.33 27.08 7.35
CA LYS A 174 -9.41 28.05 7.08
C LYS A 174 -10.78 27.40 7.29
N GLY A 175 -11.68 28.14 7.98
CA GLY A 175 -13.05 27.69 8.26
C GLY A 175 -13.21 26.77 9.48
N MET A 176 -12.14 26.36 10.14
CA MET A 176 -12.23 25.59 11.39
C MET A 176 -12.61 26.51 12.56
N HIS A 177 -13.62 26.12 13.35
CA HIS A 177 -14.01 26.83 14.54
C HIS A 177 -12.90 26.80 15.61
N GLN A 178 -12.70 27.90 16.36
CA GLN A 178 -11.60 28.04 17.32
C GLN A 178 -11.58 26.95 18.39
N ALA A 179 -12.71 26.68 19.03
CA ALA A 179 -12.81 25.64 20.05
C ALA A 179 -12.50 24.22 19.50
N THR A 180 -12.79 23.97 18.21
CA THR A 180 -12.43 22.71 17.56
C THR A 180 -10.93 22.62 17.33
N PHE A 181 -10.32 23.72 16.91
CA PHE A 181 -8.88 23.82 16.74
C PHE A 181 -8.16 23.57 18.07
N GLU A 182 -8.51 24.27 19.12
CA GLU A 182 -7.90 24.14 20.45
C GLU A 182 -7.98 22.68 20.95
N ARG A 183 -9.17 22.10 20.92
CA ARG A 183 -9.35 20.70 21.35
C ARG A 183 -8.49 19.70 20.54
N LEU A 184 -8.36 19.89 19.23
CA LEU A 184 -7.54 19.01 18.38
C LEU A 184 -6.05 19.31 18.55
N TYR A 185 -5.69 20.56 18.80
CA TYR A 185 -4.32 20.98 19.08
C TYR A 185 -3.82 20.38 20.41
N ASP A 186 -4.63 20.39 21.46
CA ASP A 186 -4.31 19.75 22.73
C ASP A 186 -4.05 18.24 22.57
N GLN A 187 -4.86 17.57 21.75
CA GLN A 187 -4.65 16.16 21.41
C GLN A 187 -3.33 15.95 20.64
N TRP A 188 -3.00 16.85 19.73
CA TRP A 188 -1.76 16.81 18.95
C TRP A 188 -0.54 16.99 19.87
N VAL A 189 -0.55 17.99 20.78
CA VAL A 189 0.51 18.22 21.79
C VAL A 189 0.66 17.01 22.71
N THR A 190 -0.45 16.45 23.18
CA THR A 190 -0.43 15.26 24.05
C THR A 190 0.26 14.08 23.37
N LEU A 191 -0.02 13.84 22.08
CA LEU A 191 0.65 12.79 21.31
C LEU A 191 2.13 13.08 21.11
N GLU A 192 2.53 14.34 20.92
CA GLU A 192 3.94 14.75 20.82
C GLU A 192 4.70 14.33 22.06
N ILE A 193 4.22 14.74 23.24
CA ILE A 193 4.84 14.42 24.54
C ILE A 193 4.94 12.90 24.72
N GLN A 194 3.87 12.15 24.44
CA GLN A 194 3.85 10.70 24.58
C GLN A 194 4.83 10.00 23.64
N ILE A 195 5.02 10.53 22.42
CA ILE A 195 6.01 10.01 21.45
C ILE A 195 7.41 10.25 21.98
N ASP A 196 7.73 11.46 22.44
CA ASP A 196 9.05 11.83 22.96
C ASP A 196 9.41 11.00 24.19
N GLU A 197 8.50 10.81 25.13
CA GLU A 197 8.66 9.93 26.27
C GLU A 197 8.93 8.47 25.84
N ALA A 198 8.13 7.94 24.92
CA ALA A 198 8.29 6.56 24.45
C ALA A 198 9.59 6.34 23.68
N ILE A 199 10.08 7.34 22.97
CA ILE A 199 11.39 7.33 22.31
C ILE A 199 12.51 7.41 23.35
N PHE A 200 12.42 8.33 24.30
CA PHE A 200 13.42 8.51 25.36
C PHE A 200 13.60 7.22 26.17
N PHE A 201 12.52 6.61 26.66
CA PHE A 201 12.60 5.33 27.37
C PHE A 201 13.24 4.19 26.57
N ARG A 202 13.08 4.20 25.24
CA ARG A 202 13.68 3.19 24.36
C ARG A 202 15.20 3.33 24.18
N PHE A 203 15.75 4.53 24.38
CA PHE A 203 17.19 4.79 24.29
C PHE A 203 17.91 4.61 25.61
N MET A 204 17.18 4.62 26.74
CA MET A 204 17.75 4.53 28.08
C MET A 204 17.80 3.08 28.62
N TYR A 205 17.05 2.16 28.01
CA TYR A 205 16.98 0.74 28.37
C TYR A 205 17.08 -0.17 27.15
#